data_bbba919e367ecbce8ed66ea8e9cbe6d7
#
_entry.id   bbba919e367ecbce8ed66ea8e9cbe6d7
#
_cell.length_a   1.000
_cell.length_b   1.000
_cell.length_c   1.000
_cell.angle_alpha   90.00
_cell.angle_beta   90.00
_cell.angle_gamma   90.00
#
_symmetry.space_group_name_H-M   'P 1'
#
loop_
_entity.id
_entity.type
_entity.pdbx_description
1 polymer ?
#
loop_
_entity_poly.entity_id
_entity_poly.type
_entity_poly.pdbx_seq_one_letter_code
_entity_poly.pdbx_strand_id
1 'polypeptide(L)'
;MKIYYSRFAGIKYIFFVLLLFLSTFAYDSKLDIANINIALIIQIVLGLYSLFVIIKQLLGRKFFEVAPEGIYIYSGLIIEKEMFIPNDNLISTTYKEVKESDPNLDYDIDRFIEFKVKEDTRLDKTSNSNITIDRERLVIKLHLNQCNFSLKEWKEISIYLKKNYNIDVI
;
A
#
# COMPACT_ATOMS: atom_id res chain seq x y z
N MET A 1 -5.18 -7.00 15.02
CA MET A 1 -3.74 -6.90 14.68
C MET A 1 -3.55 -5.87 13.57
N LYS A 2 -2.52 -5.03 13.63
CA LYS A 2 -2.30 -3.93 12.68
C LYS A 2 -0.96 -4.08 11.99
N ILE A 3 -0.94 -4.08 10.67
CA ILE A 3 0.26 -4.09 9.85
C ILE A 3 0.41 -2.73 9.16
N TYR A 4 1.62 -2.20 9.15
CA TYR A 4 1.92 -0.88 8.65
C TYR A 4 2.75 -0.94 7.36
N TYR A 5 2.62 0.09 6.54
CA TYR A 5 3.51 0.29 5.40
C TYR A 5 4.97 0.34 5.86
N SER A 6 5.88 -0.16 5.01
CA SER A 6 7.30 0.07 5.24
C SER A 6 7.60 1.57 5.28
N ARG A 7 8.41 2.00 6.25
CA ARG A 7 8.87 3.40 6.33
C ARG A 7 9.59 3.85 5.06
N PHE A 8 10.13 2.92 4.29
CA PHE A 8 10.85 3.18 3.05
C PHE A 8 9.97 3.12 1.79
N ALA A 9 8.72 2.64 1.88
CA ALA A 9 7.83 2.51 0.72
C ALA A 9 7.58 3.83 -0.03
N GLY A 10 7.66 4.97 0.68
CA GLY A 10 7.48 6.31 0.10
C GLY A 10 8.76 7.01 -0.36
N ILE A 11 9.94 6.44 -0.11
CA ILE A 11 11.24 7.15 -0.33
C ILE A 11 11.45 7.54 -1.79
N LYS A 12 10.98 6.73 -2.74
CA LYS A 12 11.06 7.02 -4.19
C LYS A 12 10.29 8.29 -4.55
N TYR A 13 9.12 8.52 -3.95
CA TYR A 13 8.31 9.72 -4.17
C TYR A 13 8.95 10.95 -3.55
N ILE A 14 9.54 10.81 -2.35
CA ILE A 14 10.28 11.89 -1.68
C ILE A 14 11.46 12.33 -2.54
N PHE A 15 12.22 11.36 -3.06
CA PHE A 15 13.36 11.63 -3.92
C PHE A 15 12.95 12.31 -5.24
N PHE A 16 11.85 11.87 -5.87
CA PHE A 16 11.31 12.49 -7.08
C PHE A 16 10.86 13.93 -6.85
N VAL A 17 10.15 14.21 -5.75
CA VAL A 17 9.70 15.56 -5.41
C VAL A 17 10.89 16.46 -5.06
N LEU A 18 11.92 15.92 -4.40
CA LEU A 18 13.15 16.66 -4.09
C LEU A 18 13.92 17.00 -5.35
N LEU A 19 13.97 16.09 -6.33
CA LEU A 19 14.56 16.33 -7.67
C LEU A 19 13.79 17.42 -8.42
N LEU A 20 12.47 17.40 -8.41
CA LEU A 20 11.64 18.46 -9.00
C LEU A 20 11.89 19.80 -8.31
N PHE A 21 11.99 19.82 -6.99
CA PHE A 21 12.31 21.02 -6.22
C PHE A 21 13.69 21.59 -6.60
N LEU A 22 14.71 20.76 -6.67
CA LEU A 22 16.07 21.16 -7.07
C LEU A 22 16.14 21.65 -8.54
N SER A 23 15.37 21.01 -9.44
CA SER A 23 15.36 21.42 -10.86
C SER A 23 14.75 22.80 -11.06
N THR A 24 13.78 23.19 -10.24
CA THR A 24 13.20 24.55 -10.30
C THR A 24 14.21 25.60 -9.84
N PHE A 25 15.06 25.32 -8.85
CA PHE A 25 16.15 26.21 -8.43
C PHE A 25 17.20 26.42 -9.51
N ALA A 26 17.56 25.37 -10.26
CA ALA A 26 18.53 25.47 -11.35
C ALA A 26 18.02 26.29 -12.55
N TYR A 27 16.71 26.37 -12.73
CA TYR A 27 16.08 27.11 -13.83
C TYR A 27 15.94 28.61 -13.54
N ASP A 28 15.96 29.03 -12.27
CA ASP A 28 15.64 30.39 -11.79
C ASP A 28 16.68 31.46 -12.21
N SER A 29 17.84 31.07 -12.72
CA SER A 29 18.90 32.04 -13.11
C SER A 29 18.65 32.82 -14.41
N LYS A 30 17.51 32.57 -15.11
CA LYS A 30 17.20 33.18 -16.43
C LYS A 30 15.77 33.71 -16.59
N LEU A 31 14.96 33.79 -15.51
CA LEU A 31 13.55 34.12 -15.59
C LEU A 31 13.27 35.60 -15.26
N ASP A 32 12.35 36.22 -16.01
CA ASP A 32 11.76 37.55 -15.72
C ASP A 32 11.01 37.54 -14.38
N ILE A 33 10.94 38.71 -13.72
CA ILE A 33 10.36 38.91 -12.37
C ILE A 33 8.95 38.29 -12.22
N ALA A 34 8.10 38.34 -13.26
CA ALA A 34 6.74 37.79 -13.24
C ALA A 34 6.75 36.26 -13.18
N ASN A 35 7.71 35.62 -13.84
CA ASN A 35 7.86 34.18 -13.87
C ASN A 35 8.52 33.63 -12.59
N ILE A 36 9.36 34.44 -11.91
CA ILE A 36 9.94 34.11 -10.60
C ILE A 36 8.85 33.90 -9.55
N ASN A 37 7.81 34.74 -9.52
CA ASN A 37 6.72 34.61 -8.56
C ASN A 37 5.93 33.29 -8.72
N ILE A 38 5.68 32.85 -9.95
CA ILE A 38 4.99 31.59 -10.23
C ILE A 38 5.88 30.40 -9.85
N ALA A 39 7.16 30.43 -10.19
CA ALA A 39 8.11 29.39 -9.82
C ALA A 39 8.22 29.23 -8.29
N LEU A 40 8.31 30.34 -7.57
CA LEU A 40 8.36 30.37 -6.10
C LEU A 40 7.08 29.76 -5.47
N ILE A 41 5.90 30.07 -6.01
CA ILE A 41 4.64 29.49 -5.53
C ILE A 41 4.64 27.97 -5.74
N ILE A 42 5.05 27.51 -6.92
CA ILE A 42 5.15 26.08 -7.22
C ILE A 42 6.12 25.38 -6.24
N GLN A 43 7.27 26.00 -5.97
CA GLN A 43 8.26 25.47 -5.03
C GLN A 43 7.70 25.33 -3.61
N ILE A 44 7.00 26.35 -3.13
CA ILE A 44 6.36 26.34 -1.80
C ILE A 44 5.33 25.20 -1.74
N VAL A 45 4.47 25.08 -2.75
CA VAL A 45 3.45 24.01 -2.80
C VAL A 45 4.08 22.62 -2.82
N LEU A 46 5.11 22.41 -3.64
CA LEU A 46 5.84 21.13 -3.71
C LEU A 46 6.58 20.84 -2.39
N GLY A 47 7.18 21.84 -1.76
CA GLY A 47 7.84 21.71 -0.47
C GLY A 47 6.87 21.31 0.63
N LEU A 48 5.70 21.97 0.74
CA LEU A 48 4.64 21.63 1.69
C LEU A 48 4.07 20.23 1.44
N TYR A 49 3.86 19.88 0.18
CA TYR A 49 3.42 18.54 -0.19
C TYR A 49 4.41 17.45 0.21
N SER A 50 5.71 17.69 -0.03
CA SER A 50 6.79 16.77 0.37
C SER A 50 6.81 16.58 1.88
N LEU A 51 6.72 17.67 2.63
CA LEU A 51 6.71 17.65 4.09
C LEU A 51 5.50 16.86 4.61
N PHE A 52 4.32 17.06 4.02
CA PHE A 52 3.11 16.33 4.35
C PHE A 52 3.28 14.81 4.11
N VAL A 53 3.85 14.42 2.96
CA VAL A 53 4.12 12.99 2.64
C VAL A 53 5.10 12.38 3.64
N ILE A 54 6.18 13.11 3.97
CA ILE A 54 7.18 12.66 4.96
C ILE A 54 6.53 12.45 6.33
N ILE A 55 5.76 13.42 6.80
CA ILE A 55 5.08 13.33 8.10
C ILE A 55 4.12 12.13 8.11
N LYS A 56 3.28 11.97 7.08
CA LYS A 56 2.38 10.80 6.98
C LYS A 56 3.14 9.48 7.00
N GLN A 57 4.29 9.41 6.33
CA GLN A 57 5.10 8.19 6.29
C GLN A 57 5.73 7.88 7.66
N LEU A 58 6.21 8.91 8.38
CA LEU A 58 6.82 8.78 9.71
C LEU A 58 5.79 8.40 10.79
N LEU A 59 4.56 8.90 10.70
CA LEU A 59 3.46 8.58 11.61
C LEU A 59 2.99 7.12 11.49
N GLY A 60 3.46 6.38 10.47
CA GLY A 60 3.11 4.97 10.26
C GLY A 60 1.70 4.84 9.67
N ARG A 61 1.62 4.64 8.35
CA ARG A 61 0.36 4.35 7.66
C ARG A 61 -0.01 2.89 7.86
N LYS A 62 -1.27 2.65 8.19
CA LYS A 62 -1.81 1.29 8.23
C LYS A 62 -1.83 0.72 6.81
N PHE A 63 -1.44 -0.55 6.67
CA PHE A 63 -1.51 -1.30 5.43
C PHE A 63 -2.72 -2.22 5.42
N PHE A 64 -2.84 -3.04 6.47
CA PHE A 64 -4.07 -3.76 6.75
C PHE A 64 -4.22 -4.03 8.25
N GLU A 65 -5.44 -4.30 8.67
CA GLU A 65 -5.79 -4.57 10.07
C GLU A 65 -6.73 -5.77 10.13
N VAL A 66 -6.40 -6.72 10.99
CA VAL A 66 -7.31 -7.82 11.32
C VAL A 66 -8.00 -7.46 12.64
N ALA A 67 -9.30 -7.24 12.57
CA ALA A 67 -10.16 -6.84 13.66
C ALA A 67 -11.23 -7.92 13.95
N PRO A 68 -11.92 -7.83 15.09
CA PRO A 68 -12.97 -8.81 15.42
C PRO A 68 -14.10 -8.90 14.40
N GLU A 69 -14.44 -7.82 13.74
CA GLU A 69 -15.51 -7.74 12.74
C GLU A 69 -15.07 -8.13 11.31
N GLY A 70 -13.76 -8.08 11.02
CA GLY A 70 -13.27 -8.40 9.68
C GLY A 70 -11.86 -7.90 9.40
N ILE A 71 -11.52 -7.86 8.13
CA ILE A 71 -10.22 -7.42 7.63
C ILE A 71 -10.40 -6.07 6.94
N TYR A 72 -9.65 -5.07 7.40
CA TYR A 72 -9.56 -3.75 6.81
C TYR A 72 -8.27 -3.64 6.01
N ILE A 73 -8.36 -3.27 4.74
CA ILE A 73 -7.23 -3.04 3.85
C ILE A 73 -7.21 -1.55 3.49
N TYR A 74 -6.11 -0.90 3.77
CA TYR A 74 -5.94 0.54 3.55
C TYR A 74 -5.11 0.80 2.29
N SER A 75 -5.60 1.68 1.44
CA SER A 75 -4.92 2.05 0.20
C SER A 75 -4.92 3.56 -0.01
N GLY A 76 -4.04 4.04 -0.88
CA GLY A 76 -3.93 5.47 -1.20
C GLY A 76 -2.93 6.22 -0.33
N LEU A 77 -2.24 7.20 -0.91
CA LEU A 77 -1.21 7.98 -0.24
C LEU A 77 -1.79 9.19 0.49
N ILE A 78 -2.72 9.89 -0.14
CA ILE A 78 -3.30 11.15 0.34
C ILE A 78 -4.67 10.89 0.97
N ILE A 79 -5.53 10.20 0.23
CA ILE A 79 -6.87 9.80 0.66
C ILE A 79 -6.79 8.30 0.95
N GLU A 80 -6.89 7.95 2.21
CA GLU A 80 -6.96 6.55 2.61
C GLU A 80 -8.31 5.99 2.18
N LYS A 81 -8.27 5.08 1.20
CA LYS A 81 -9.42 4.26 0.83
C LYS A 81 -9.36 2.99 1.65
N GLU A 82 -10.46 2.66 2.26
CA GLU A 82 -10.61 1.47 3.07
C GLU A 82 -11.45 0.45 2.31
N MET A 83 -10.95 -0.78 2.24
CA MET A 83 -11.72 -1.94 1.82
C MET A 83 -11.97 -2.79 3.06
N PHE A 84 -13.22 -3.11 3.32
CA PHE A 84 -13.61 -3.95 4.43
C PHE A 84 -14.11 -5.31 3.94
N ILE A 85 -13.57 -6.37 4.50
CA ILE A 85 -13.98 -7.76 4.26
C ILE A 85 -14.54 -8.30 5.58
N PRO A 86 -15.88 -8.44 5.72
CA PRO A 86 -16.47 -9.04 6.90
C PRO A 86 -15.99 -10.48 7.09
N ASN A 87 -15.79 -10.91 8.34
CA ASN A 87 -15.39 -12.30 8.63
C ASN A 87 -16.39 -13.33 8.09
N ASP A 88 -17.68 -13.02 8.11
CA ASP A 88 -18.73 -13.90 7.61
C ASP A 88 -18.64 -14.12 6.08
N ASN A 89 -17.99 -13.20 5.36
CA ASN A 89 -17.78 -13.28 3.93
C ASN A 89 -16.44 -13.92 3.56
N LEU A 90 -15.56 -14.14 4.52
CA LEU A 90 -14.25 -14.74 4.28
C LEU A 90 -14.36 -16.28 4.33
N ILE A 91 -13.94 -16.95 3.25
CA ILE A 91 -13.95 -18.42 3.15
C ILE A 91 -12.59 -18.99 3.60
N SER A 92 -11.52 -18.46 3.02
CA SER A 92 -10.16 -18.92 3.33
C SER A 92 -9.14 -17.82 3.09
N THR A 93 -7.98 -17.96 3.72
CA THR A 93 -6.82 -17.09 3.51
C THR A 93 -5.59 -17.92 3.22
N THR A 94 -4.78 -17.48 2.26
CA THR A 94 -3.55 -18.17 1.86
C THR A 94 -2.42 -17.15 1.72
N TYR A 95 -1.26 -17.47 2.30
CA TYR A 95 -0.04 -16.70 2.06
C TYR A 95 0.78 -17.40 0.96
N LYS A 96 1.26 -16.61 0.00
CA LYS A 96 2.07 -17.13 -1.10
C LYS A 96 3.30 -16.25 -1.33
N GLU A 97 4.40 -16.92 -1.62
CA GLU A 97 5.62 -16.33 -2.15
C GLU A 97 5.87 -16.90 -3.54
N VAL A 98 5.87 -16.04 -4.54
CA VAL A 98 6.17 -16.41 -5.92
C VAL A 98 7.51 -15.80 -6.29
N LYS A 99 8.45 -16.65 -6.69
CA LYS A 99 9.73 -16.21 -7.26
C LYS A 99 9.51 -16.03 -8.75
N GLU A 100 9.45 -14.78 -9.21
CA GLU A 100 9.51 -14.49 -10.63
C GLU A 100 10.97 -14.62 -11.08
N SER A 101 11.25 -15.60 -11.91
CA SER A 101 12.54 -15.75 -12.57
C SER A 101 12.54 -14.92 -13.85
N ASP A 102 12.89 -13.65 -13.76
CA ASP A 102 13.31 -12.89 -14.93
C ASP A 102 14.82 -13.15 -15.13
N PRO A 103 15.26 -13.70 -16.27
CA PRO A 103 16.67 -13.99 -16.52
C PRO A 103 17.57 -12.74 -16.55
N ASN A 104 17.00 -11.53 -16.56
CA ASN A 104 17.73 -10.27 -16.64
C ASN A 104 17.65 -9.39 -15.38
N LEU A 105 16.88 -9.79 -14.36
CA LEU A 105 16.72 -9.04 -13.13
C LEU A 105 16.95 -9.96 -11.93
N ASP A 106 17.54 -9.41 -10.87
CA ASP A 106 17.62 -10.06 -9.56
C ASP A 106 16.24 -10.55 -9.14
N TYR A 107 16.19 -11.75 -8.56
CA TYR A 107 14.97 -12.44 -8.14
C TYR A 107 14.02 -11.51 -7.37
N ASP A 108 12.97 -11.06 -8.01
CA ASP A 108 11.91 -10.34 -7.33
C ASP A 108 10.96 -11.38 -6.71
N ILE A 109 10.85 -11.37 -5.39
CA ILE A 109 9.95 -12.26 -4.66
C ILE A 109 8.66 -11.50 -4.47
N ASP A 110 7.62 -11.85 -5.24
CA ASP A 110 6.28 -11.33 -5.01
C ASP A 110 5.63 -12.09 -3.84
N ARG A 111 5.29 -11.37 -2.78
CA ARG A 111 4.63 -11.88 -1.58
C ARG A 111 3.24 -11.31 -1.50
N PHE A 112 2.25 -12.19 -1.34
CA PHE A 112 0.87 -11.74 -1.23
C PHE A 112 0.02 -12.65 -0.33
N ILE A 113 -1.06 -12.07 0.18
CA ILE A 113 -2.12 -12.78 0.87
C ILE A 113 -3.32 -12.85 -0.07
N GLU A 114 -3.83 -14.04 -0.30
CA GLU A 114 -5.10 -14.25 -0.99
C GLU A 114 -6.23 -14.41 0.02
N PHE A 115 -7.27 -13.62 -0.13
CA PHE A 115 -8.53 -13.75 0.61
C PHE A 115 -9.58 -14.28 -0.34
N LYS A 116 -10.05 -15.51 -0.13
CA LYS A 116 -11.19 -16.06 -0.85
C LYS A 116 -12.47 -15.64 -0.16
N VAL A 117 -13.38 -15.02 -0.89
CA VAL A 117 -14.62 -14.45 -0.35
C VAL A 117 -15.87 -15.08 -0.96
N LYS A 118 -17.02 -14.90 -0.31
CA LYS A 118 -18.32 -15.37 -0.82
C LYS A 118 -18.80 -14.48 -1.98
N GLU A 119 -19.71 -15.03 -2.79
CA GLU A 119 -20.28 -14.37 -4.00
C GLU A 119 -20.99 -13.04 -3.72
N ASP A 120 -21.63 -12.92 -2.56
CA ASP A 120 -22.39 -11.73 -2.17
C ASP A 120 -21.50 -10.59 -1.63
N THR A 121 -20.18 -10.81 -1.56
CA THR A 121 -19.23 -9.80 -1.09
C THR A 121 -19.16 -8.65 -2.08
N ARG A 122 -19.57 -7.44 -1.66
CA ARG A 122 -19.41 -6.22 -2.46
C ARG A 122 -17.93 -5.89 -2.57
N LEU A 123 -17.36 -6.26 -3.71
CA LEU A 123 -15.99 -5.91 -4.06
C LEU A 123 -16.01 -4.53 -4.75
N ASP A 124 -15.80 -3.47 -3.97
CA ASP A 124 -15.64 -2.14 -4.55
C ASP A 124 -14.45 -2.11 -5.53
N LYS A 125 -14.60 -1.31 -6.61
CA LYS A 125 -13.70 -1.27 -7.77
C LYS A 125 -12.30 -0.68 -7.47
N THR A 126 -11.74 -0.90 -6.32
CA THR A 126 -10.41 -0.37 -5.98
C THR A 126 -9.31 -1.40 -6.21
N SER A 127 -9.12 -1.78 -7.46
CA SER A 127 -7.83 -2.35 -7.89
C SER A 127 -6.79 -1.23 -7.85
N ASN A 128 -5.72 -1.41 -7.11
CA ASN A 128 -4.56 -0.52 -7.09
C ASN A 128 -3.28 -1.36 -7.11
N SER A 129 -2.11 -0.73 -7.09
CA SER A 129 -0.82 -1.42 -7.12
C SER A 129 -0.62 -2.49 -6.04
N ASN A 130 -1.40 -2.44 -4.96
CA ASN A 130 -1.28 -3.35 -3.82
C ASN A 130 -2.43 -4.35 -3.71
N ILE A 131 -3.52 -4.15 -4.46
CA ILE A 131 -4.71 -4.98 -4.38
C ILE A 131 -5.13 -5.38 -5.79
N THR A 132 -5.17 -6.67 -6.05
CA THR A 132 -5.74 -7.25 -7.27
C THR A 132 -7.00 -8.00 -6.91
N ILE A 133 -8.11 -7.73 -7.60
CA ILE A 133 -9.40 -8.37 -7.39
C ILE A 133 -9.70 -9.27 -8.60
N ASP A 134 -9.72 -10.56 -8.36
CA ASP A 134 -10.18 -11.57 -9.32
C ASP A 134 -11.65 -11.89 -9.01
N ARG A 135 -12.55 -11.32 -9.82
CA ARG A 135 -14.00 -11.47 -9.62
C ARG A 135 -14.53 -12.82 -10.04
N GLU A 136 -13.88 -13.49 -11.00
CA GLU A 136 -14.31 -14.81 -11.45
C GLU A 136 -14.03 -15.86 -10.38
N ARG A 137 -12.91 -15.73 -9.69
CA ARG A 137 -12.49 -16.64 -8.63
C ARG A 137 -12.90 -16.20 -7.23
N LEU A 138 -13.48 -15.00 -7.10
CA LEU A 138 -13.83 -14.37 -5.82
C LEU A 138 -12.63 -14.28 -4.87
N VAL A 139 -11.50 -13.84 -5.42
CA VAL A 139 -10.23 -13.74 -4.69
C VAL A 139 -9.73 -12.29 -4.70
N ILE A 140 -9.37 -11.82 -3.51
CA ILE A 140 -8.67 -10.55 -3.32
C ILE A 140 -7.21 -10.88 -3.00
N LYS A 141 -6.28 -10.39 -3.82
CA LYS A 141 -4.85 -10.51 -3.58
C LYS A 141 -4.31 -9.22 -3.02
N LEU A 142 -3.69 -9.30 -1.85
CA LEU A 142 -3.01 -8.19 -1.19
C LEU A 142 -1.50 -8.38 -1.34
N HIS A 143 -0.85 -7.58 -2.19
CA HIS A 143 0.59 -7.61 -2.39
C HIS A 143 1.33 -6.95 -1.23
N LEU A 144 2.31 -7.66 -0.65
CA LEU A 144 3.00 -7.28 0.58
C LEU A 144 4.32 -6.54 0.35
N ASN A 145 4.69 -6.27 -0.90
CA ASN A 145 5.99 -5.69 -1.26
C ASN A 145 6.22 -4.28 -0.66
N GLN A 146 5.15 -3.59 -0.26
CA GLN A 146 5.21 -2.24 0.32
C GLN A 146 5.11 -2.23 1.86
N CYS A 147 5.04 -3.38 2.51
CA CYS A 147 4.99 -3.45 3.98
C CYS A 147 6.10 -4.35 4.54
N ASN A 148 6.44 -4.09 5.80
CA ASN A 148 7.33 -4.96 6.56
C ASN A 148 6.51 -6.10 7.16
N PHE A 149 6.21 -7.11 6.34
CA PHE A 149 5.45 -8.26 6.75
C PHE A 149 6.34 -9.49 6.83
N SER A 150 6.26 -10.21 7.93
CA SER A 150 7.08 -11.38 8.21
C SER A 150 6.23 -12.65 8.33
N LEU A 151 6.83 -13.80 8.11
CA LEU A 151 6.20 -15.10 8.36
C LEU A 151 5.73 -15.28 9.82
N LYS A 152 6.37 -14.59 10.77
CA LYS A 152 5.92 -14.61 12.17
C LYS A 152 4.56 -13.93 12.31
N GLU A 153 4.39 -12.76 11.71
CA GLU A 153 3.12 -12.03 11.70
C GLU A 153 2.02 -12.81 10.97
N TRP A 154 2.37 -13.50 9.88
CA TRP A 154 1.45 -14.41 9.20
C TRP A 154 0.97 -15.53 10.13
N LYS A 155 1.86 -16.19 10.86
CA LYS A 155 1.49 -17.24 11.82
C LYS A 155 0.56 -16.72 12.91
N GLU A 156 0.81 -15.52 13.43
CA GLU A 156 -0.06 -14.89 14.43
C GLU A 156 -1.46 -14.62 13.87
N ILE A 157 -1.55 -14.07 12.64
CA ILE A 157 -2.82 -13.84 11.94
C ILE A 157 -3.57 -15.15 11.71
N SER A 158 -2.87 -16.17 11.22
CA SER A 158 -3.47 -17.46 10.89
C SER A 158 -4.06 -18.14 12.12
N ILE A 159 -3.34 -18.12 13.24
CA ILE A 159 -3.83 -18.63 14.52
C ILE A 159 -5.08 -17.85 14.98
N TYR A 160 -5.05 -16.52 14.85
CA TYR A 160 -6.16 -15.67 15.23
C TYR A 160 -7.42 -15.94 14.39
N LEU A 161 -7.29 -16.02 13.06
CA LEU A 161 -8.40 -16.28 12.14
C LEU A 161 -8.99 -17.68 12.35
N LYS A 162 -8.14 -18.69 12.51
CA LYS A 162 -8.59 -20.05 12.78
C LYS A 162 -9.30 -20.19 14.11
N LYS A 163 -8.75 -19.59 15.18
CA LYS A 163 -9.30 -19.69 16.54
C LYS A 163 -10.64 -18.97 16.69
N ASN A 164 -10.77 -17.79 16.11
CA ASN A 164 -11.92 -16.92 16.36
C ASN A 164 -13.03 -17.06 15.31
N TYR A 165 -12.70 -17.50 14.09
CA TYR A 165 -13.65 -17.50 12.96
C TYR A 165 -13.71 -18.82 12.20
N ASN A 166 -12.93 -19.81 12.62
CA ASN A 166 -12.84 -21.12 11.95
C ASN A 166 -12.53 -21.01 10.44
N ILE A 167 -11.75 -19.98 10.08
CA ILE A 167 -11.35 -19.74 8.68
C ILE A 167 -10.17 -20.65 8.36
N ASP A 168 -10.24 -21.34 7.23
CA ASP A 168 -9.14 -22.17 6.74
C ASP A 168 -7.97 -21.27 6.32
N VAL A 169 -6.81 -21.53 6.91
CA VAL A 169 -5.55 -20.85 6.60
C VAL A 169 -4.61 -21.86 6.00
N ILE A 170 -4.24 -21.66 4.75
CA ILE A 170 -3.42 -22.54 3.92
C ILE A 170 -2.04 -21.90 3.69
#